data_3d84af6d1943ee2926a88104f5419d46
#
_entry.id   3d84af6d1943ee2926a88104f5419d46
#
_cell.length_a   1.000
_cell.length_b   1.000
_cell.length_c   1.000
_cell.angle_alpha   90.00
_cell.angle_beta   90.00
_cell.angle_gamma   90.00
#
_symmetry.space_group_name_H-M   'P 1'
#
loop_
_entity.id
_entity.type
_entity.pdbx_description
1 polymer ?
#
loop_
_entity_poly.entity_id
_entity_poly.type
_entity_poly.pdbx_seq_one_letter_code
_entity_poly.pdbx_strand_id
1 'polypeptide(L)'
;MMEGRNVGMLGRWKIGRRWVLGIILTFQLSNIPTVVAAQKRAITFDDYIALKTVSDPQLSPDGKWVAYTVSTPSLQDNRNVSRVWVVEVATGKSRQLTGGPGSDRQPRWSPDGKTLAFISTRDSGAQVWVLPIAGGDARKVSSLADGASDPIWLPDGSGLLVVSDIKWPPHQEIDQRNGSYPTEARIWTELMWRHWDDFRAGKRQHLFRVGVATGTATDLTPVDHDVPTIATSGDGDVTVSPDSKDILVAMHADTSVADNTNVDLYAVDGPVLRRVTTSPGADNTPRYSPDNHWASYLSMERAGFEADRVRLMLMRRNDGMTEGANAIDATAGWSLSVGSYSWCPNSKCVYAVVEERGRDKIYRIDIPSFRRSVVVSSGVNTSVQVAPDGRTLVYLHQTNTQPAEVWVPRSRRSICRRSKNSASSARWAIRCSGGRRSRRASTPRADIRSST
;
A
#
# COMPACT_ATOMS: atom_id res chain seq x y z
N MET A 1 55.20 34.37 -58.67
CA MET A 1 55.80 33.31 -59.52
C MET A 1 54.62 32.51 -60.03
N MET A 2 54.31 32.79 -61.22
CA MET A 2 54.31 31.95 -62.43
C MET A 2 53.22 30.92 -62.41
N GLU A 3 52.17 31.17 -63.24
CA GLU A 3 52.01 30.72 -64.63
C GLU A 3 51.53 29.30 -64.71
N GLY A 4 50.59 28.90 -65.50
CA GLY A 4 49.96 29.46 -66.68
C GLY A 4 49.05 28.42 -67.29
N ARG A 5 48.11 28.97 -68.07
CA ARG A 5 47.65 28.62 -69.41
C ARG A 5 46.84 27.31 -69.55
N ASN A 6 45.54 27.51 -69.96
CA ASN A 6 45.01 27.68 -71.33
C ASN A 6 45.02 26.37 -72.11
N VAL A 7 43.91 26.01 -72.75
CA VAL A 7 43.21 26.25 -74.01
C VAL A 7 42.33 25.02 -74.20
N GLY A 8 41.08 24.92 -74.47
CA GLY A 8 40.26 25.51 -75.47
C GLY A 8 39.57 24.40 -76.27
N MET A 9 38.41 24.52 -76.64
CA MET A 9 37.74 24.44 -77.94
C MET A 9 36.32 23.87 -77.86
N LEU A 10 35.42 24.72 -78.19
CA LEU A 10 34.28 24.72 -79.04
C LEU A 10 33.80 23.38 -79.68
N GLY A 11 32.57 23.06 -79.46
CA GLY A 11 31.78 22.16 -80.27
C GLY A 11 30.31 22.56 -80.19
N ARG A 12 29.90 23.37 -81.18
CA ARG A 12 28.51 23.73 -81.43
C ARG A 12 27.78 22.52 -82.02
N TRP A 13 26.61 22.17 -81.44
CA TRP A 13 25.54 21.48 -82.18
C TRP A 13 24.21 22.05 -81.85
N LYS A 14 23.37 22.21 -82.90
CA LYS A 14 22.11 22.92 -83.08
C LYS A 14 20.92 22.13 -82.61
N ILE A 15 19.98 22.80 -81.94
CA ILE A 15 18.54 22.88 -82.16
C ILE A 15 17.71 21.59 -82.04
N GLY A 16 16.85 21.57 -81.08
CA GLY A 16 15.61 20.81 -80.98
C GLY A 16 14.63 21.44 -80.05
N ARG A 17 13.71 22.29 -80.52
CA ARG A 17 12.57 22.82 -79.77
C ARG A 17 11.66 21.66 -79.39
N ARG A 18 11.58 21.35 -78.12
CA ARG A 18 10.46 20.61 -77.52
C ARG A 18 9.98 21.34 -76.29
N TRP A 19 8.71 21.70 -76.31
CA TRP A 19 7.96 22.27 -75.18
C TRP A 19 7.92 21.23 -74.08
N VAL A 20 8.53 21.50 -72.94
CA VAL A 20 8.31 20.76 -71.65
C VAL A 20 7.58 21.69 -70.73
N LEU A 21 6.29 21.38 -70.57
CA LEU A 21 5.48 21.97 -69.48
C LEU A 21 6.19 21.79 -68.15
N GLY A 22 6.63 22.89 -67.52
CA GLY A 22 7.11 22.91 -66.20
C GLY A 22 5.94 22.68 -65.22
N ILE A 23 5.84 21.47 -64.63
CA ILE A 23 4.99 21.25 -63.51
C ILE A 23 5.75 21.85 -62.32
N ILE A 24 5.31 23.02 -61.87
CA ILE A 24 5.71 23.60 -60.59
C ILE A 24 5.02 22.74 -59.50
N LEU A 25 5.73 21.76 -58.96
CA LEU A 25 5.31 21.10 -57.72
C LEU A 25 5.51 22.12 -56.59
N THR A 26 4.46 22.82 -56.22
CA THR A 26 4.36 23.52 -54.96
C THR A 26 4.33 22.48 -53.86
N PHE A 27 5.46 22.22 -53.20
CA PHE A 27 5.49 21.54 -51.91
C PHE A 27 4.71 22.40 -50.93
N GLN A 28 3.46 22.07 -50.71
CA GLN A 28 2.77 22.48 -49.51
C GLN A 28 3.51 21.80 -48.37
N LEU A 29 4.30 22.56 -47.64
CA LEU A 29 4.76 22.20 -46.29
C LEU A 29 3.51 22.02 -45.44
N SER A 30 3.00 20.78 -45.44
CA SER A 30 2.01 20.35 -44.48
C SER A 30 2.55 20.72 -43.12
N ASN A 31 1.78 21.47 -42.35
CA ASN A 31 2.01 21.72 -40.92
C ASN A 31 2.08 20.39 -40.22
N ILE A 32 3.25 19.78 -40.19
CA ILE A 32 3.57 18.72 -39.23
C ILE A 32 3.58 19.41 -37.88
N PRO A 33 2.66 19.11 -36.98
CA PRO A 33 2.75 19.69 -35.66
C PRO A 33 4.08 19.24 -35.09
N THR A 34 5.03 20.17 -35.00
CA THR A 34 6.26 19.98 -34.27
C THR A 34 5.80 19.67 -32.82
N VAL A 35 5.92 18.42 -32.41
CA VAL A 35 5.78 18.05 -31.04
C VAL A 35 6.95 18.76 -30.33
N VAL A 36 6.72 19.97 -29.85
CA VAL A 36 7.65 20.65 -28.98
C VAL A 36 7.81 19.71 -27.78
N ALA A 37 8.89 18.98 -27.75
CA ALA A 37 9.26 18.21 -26.57
C ALA A 37 9.32 19.23 -25.42
N ALA A 38 8.45 19.04 -24.43
CA ALA A 38 8.40 19.93 -23.27
C ALA A 38 9.82 20.03 -22.72
N GLN A 39 10.39 21.24 -22.75
CA GLN A 39 11.75 21.48 -22.28
C GLN A 39 11.79 21.12 -20.78
N LYS A 40 12.64 20.18 -20.44
CA LYS A 40 12.83 19.80 -19.02
C LYS A 40 13.33 21.02 -18.27
N ARG A 41 12.62 21.44 -17.25
CA ARG A 41 13.02 22.48 -16.31
C ARG A 41 13.29 21.88 -14.93
N ALA A 42 13.99 22.62 -14.09
CA ALA A 42 14.14 22.27 -12.69
C ALA A 42 12.77 22.23 -11.98
N ILE A 43 12.64 21.33 -11.04
CA ILE A 43 11.47 21.25 -10.15
C ILE A 43 11.44 22.47 -9.26
N THR A 44 10.26 23.07 -9.08
CA THR A 44 10.04 24.20 -8.18
C THR A 44 9.36 23.74 -6.89
N PHE A 45 9.28 24.62 -5.90
CA PHE A 45 8.49 24.36 -4.69
C PHE A 45 7.00 24.09 -5.02
N ASP A 46 6.42 24.87 -5.95
CA ASP A 46 5.03 24.71 -6.35
C ASP A 46 4.78 23.36 -7.02
N ASP A 47 5.74 22.84 -7.79
CA ASP A 47 5.64 21.48 -8.34
C ASP A 47 5.65 20.41 -7.24
N TYR A 48 6.54 20.59 -6.25
CA TYR A 48 6.65 19.66 -5.13
C TYR A 48 5.37 19.62 -4.27
N ILE A 49 4.87 20.79 -3.88
CA ILE A 49 3.66 20.88 -3.05
C ILE A 49 2.39 20.45 -3.81
N ALA A 50 2.40 20.48 -5.14
CA ALA A 50 1.29 20.01 -5.97
C ALA A 50 1.24 18.48 -6.09
N LEU A 51 2.27 17.75 -5.63
CA LEU A 51 2.30 16.30 -5.67
C LEU A 51 1.26 15.72 -4.71
N LYS A 52 0.43 14.86 -5.23
CA LYS A 52 -0.54 14.10 -4.43
C LYS A 52 0.05 12.75 -4.08
N THR A 53 -0.29 12.25 -2.90
CA THR A 53 0.13 10.93 -2.44
C THR A 53 -1.03 9.95 -2.54
N VAL A 54 -0.77 8.78 -3.11
CA VAL A 54 -1.69 7.66 -3.18
C VAL A 54 -1.28 6.63 -2.13
N SER A 55 -2.23 6.17 -1.33
CA SER A 55 -1.98 5.19 -0.26
C SER A 55 -3.16 4.24 -0.06
N ASP A 56 -2.94 3.19 0.69
CA ASP A 56 -3.94 2.25 1.21
C ASP A 56 -4.91 1.73 0.12
N PRO A 57 -4.42 1.09 -0.94
CA PRO A 57 -5.28 0.46 -1.94
C PRO A 57 -6.00 -0.75 -1.35
N GLN A 58 -7.31 -0.86 -1.60
CA GLN A 58 -8.14 -1.94 -1.12
C GLN A 58 -8.96 -2.52 -2.27
N LEU A 59 -8.70 -3.79 -2.59
CA LEU A 59 -9.40 -4.50 -3.64
C LEU A 59 -10.79 -4.93 -3.14
N SER A 60 -11.83 -4.72 -3.94
CA SER A 60 -13.18 -5.19 -3.60
C SER A 60 -13.25 -6.73 -3.58
N PRO A 61 -14.14 -7.33 -2.78
CA PRO A 61 -14.28 -8.78 -2.67
C PRO A 61 -14.56 -9.48 -4.01
N ASP A 62 -15.18 -8.80 -4.97
CA ASP A 62 -15.42 -9.32 -6.32
C ASP A 62 -14.26 -9.06 -7.31
N GLY A 63 -13.21 -8.38 -6.85
CA GLY A 63 -12.02 -8.08 -7.66
C GLY A 63 -12.21 -7.02 -8.74
N LYS A 64 -13.34 -6.31 -8.78
CA LYS A 64 -13.65 -5.37 -9.87
C LYS A 64 -13.21 -3.94 -9.60
N TRP A 65 -13.08 -3.56 -8.34
CA TRP A 65 -12.77 -2.20 -7.91
C TRP A 65 -11.59 -2.17 -6.96
N VAL A 66 -10.83 -1.08 -6.99
CA VAL A 66 -9.85 -0.76 -5.95
C VAL A 66 -10.26 0.57 -5.34
N ALA A 67 -10.54 0.59 -4.03
CA ALA A 67 -10.65 1.82 -3.25
C ALA A 67 -9.26 2.21 -2.74
N TYR A 68 -8.96 3.51 -2.70
CA TYR A 68 -7.67 4.01 -2.24
C TYR A 68 -7.78 5.44 -1.73
N THR A 69 -6.82 5.86 -0.94
CA THR A 69 -6.74 7.22 -0.42
C THR A 69 -5.85 8.09 -1.30
N VAL A 70 -6.31 9.30 -1.62
CA VAL A 70 -5.51 10.35 -2.26
C VAL A 70 -5.40 11.52 -1.29
N SER A 71 -4.18 11.83 -0.86
CA SER A 71 -3.85 12.98 -0.03
C SER A 71 -3.32 14.12 -0.89
N THR A 72 -3.89 15.30 -0.70
CA THR A 72 -3.53 16.52 -1.42
C THR A 72 -3.08 17.55 -0.40
N PRO A 73 -1.85 18.09 -0.51
CA PRO A 73 -1.42 19.19 0.35
C PRO A 73 -2.28 20.45 0.17
N SER A 74 -2.63 21.10 1.26
CA SER A 74 -3.31 22.40 1.30
C SER A 74 -2.41 23.39 2.01
N LEU A 75 -1.85 24.35 1.29
CA LEU A 75 -1.05 25.43 1.86
C LEU A 75 -1.91 26.35 2.72
N GLN A 76 -3.15 26.60 2.30
CA GLN A 76 -4.08 27.44 3.03
C GLN A 76 -4.41 26.87 4.42
N ASP A 77 -4.62 25.58 4.51
CA ASP A 77 -5.00 24.89 5.75
C ASP A 77 -3.77 24.37 6.52
N ASN A 78 -2.58 24.49 5.96
CA ASN A 78 -1.31 23.92 6.46
C ASN A 78 -1.44 22.43 6.85
N ARG A 79 -2.14 21.65 6.02
CA ARG A 79 -2.38 20.23 6.25
C ARG A 79 -2.63 19.47 4.95
N ASN A 80 -2.56 18.15 5.01
CA ASN A 80 -3.01 17.30 3.93
C ASN A 80 -4.52 17.05 4.03
N VAL A 81 -5.22 17.18 2.92
CA VAL A 81 -6.64 16.80 2.79
C VAL A 81 -6.74 15.51 2.01
N SER A 82 -7.25 14.48 2.65
CA SER A 82 -7.39 13.15 2.06
C SER A 82 -8.81 12.90 1.56
N ARG A 83 -8.93 12.14 0.46
CA ARG A 83 -10.20 11.70 -0.12
C ARG A 83 -10.10 10.23 -0.53
N VAL A 84 -11.21 9.53 -0.41
CA VAL A 84 -11.34 8.17 -0.93
C VAL A 84 -11.71 8.23 -2.40
N TRP A 85 -10.97 7.47 -3.19
CA TRP A 85 -11.16 7.27 -4.62
C TRP A 85 -11.42 5.80 -4.90
N VAL A 86 -12.07 5.53 -6.00
CA VAL A 86 -12.20 4.17 -6.53
C VAL A 86 -11.78 4.12 -7.99
N VAL A 87 -11.23 3.00 -8.40
CA VAL A 87 -10.85 2.73 -9.79
C VAL A 87 -11.35 1.36 -10.21
N GLU A 88 -11.93 1.29 -11.40
CA GLU A 88 -12.37 0.05 -12.00
C GLU A 88 -11.19 -0.72 -12.58
N VAL A 89 -10.96 -1.96 -12.11
CA VAL A 89 -9.83 -2.81 -12.50
C VAL A 89 -9.80 -3.09 -14.00
N ALA A 90 -10.98 -3.30 -14.60
CA ALA A 90 -11.10 -3.65 -16.03
C ALA A 90 -10.76 -2.49 -16.97
N THR A 91 -11.16 -1.27 -16.63
CA THR A 91 -11.05 -0.10 -17.52
C THR A 91 -9.97 0.88 -17.12
N GLY A 92 -9.56 0.87 -15.83
CA GLY A 92 -8.65 1.86 -15.26
C GLY A 92 -9.32 3.23 -15.06
N LYS A 93 -10.65 3.33 -15.16
CA LYS A 93 -11.37 4.58 -14.90
C LYS A 93 -11.46 4.79 -13.40
N SER A 94 -10.99 5.95 -12.94
CA SER A 94 -11.04 6.36 -11.55
C SER A 94 -12.04 7.48 -11.33
N ARG A 95 -12.64 7.49 -10.14
CA ARG A 95 -13.48 8.58 -9.67
C ARG A 95 -13.28 8.82 -8.18
N GLN A 96 -13.42 10.07 -7.78
CA GLN A 96 -13.48 10.42 -6.36
C GLN A 96 -14.81 9.92 -5.81
N LEU A 97 -14.75 9.28 -4.64
CA LEU A 97 -15.95 8.71 -3.99
C LEU A 97 -16.43 9.61 -2.87
N THR A 98 -15.55 10.21 -2.10
CA THR A 98 -15.91 11.05 -0.95
C THR A 98 -15.52 12.51 -1.17
N GLY A 99 -16.23 13.41 -0.50
CA GLY A 99 -16.02 14.85 -0.55
C GLY A 99 -16.57 15.53 0.70
N GLY A 100 -16.57 16.90 0.71
CA GLY A 100 -17.05 17.70 1.83
C GLY A 100 -15.93 18.16 2.77
N PRO A 101 -16.26 18.63 3.99
CA PRO A 101 -15.29 19.10 4.96
C PRO A 101 -14.44 17.96 5.53
N GLY A 102 -13.28 18.29 6.12
CA GLY A 102 -12.39 17.34 6.77
C GLY A 102 -11.61 16.46 5.79
N SER A 103 -11.13 15.31 6.28
CA SER A 103 -10.37 14.32 5.53
C SER A 103 -11.04 12.95 5.62
N ASP A 104 -10.98 12.18 4.53
CA ASP A 104 -11.51 10.82 4.43
C ASP A 104 -10.38 9.88 4.02
N ARG A 105 -10.15 8.80 4.78
CA ARG A 105 -9.03 7.87 4.61
C ARG A 105 -9.38 6.45 5.06
N GLN A 106 -8.46 5.51 4.87
CA GLN A 106 -8.56 4.11 5.31
C GLN A 106 -9.84 3.42 4.81
N PRO A 107 -10.07 3.36 3.49
CA PRO A 107 -11.24 2.69 2.96
C PRO A 107 -11.19 1.17 3.21
N ARG A 108 -12.32 0.57 3.58
CA ARG A 108 -12.45 -0.89 3.79
C ARG A 108 -13.77 -1.37 3.21
N TRP A 109 -13.70 -2.33 2.30
CA TRP A 109 -14.89 -2.94 1.72
C TRP A 109 -15.61 -3.84 2.72
N SER A 110 -16.94 -3.76 2.76
CA SER A 110 -17.75 -4.77 3.43
C SER A 110 -17.55 -6.15 2.78
N PRO A 111 -17.73 -7.25 3.50
CA PRO A 111 -17.56 -8.60 2.96
C PRO A 111 -18.42 -8.89 1.71
N ASP A 112 -19.59 -8.29 1.60
CA ASP A 112 -20.48 -8.39 0.45
C ASP A 112 -20.15 -7.42 -0.71
N GLY A 113 -19.14 -6.55 -0.51
CA GLY A 113 -18.68 -5.56 -1.50
C GLY A 113 -19.67 -4.42 -1.78
N LYS A 114 -20.76 -4.28 -1.02
CA LYS A 114 -21.80 -3.27 -1.30
C LYS A 114 -21.61 -1.96 -0.54
N THR A 115 -20.81 -1.98 0.52
CA THR A 115 -20.57 -0.84 1.39
C THR A 115 -19.08 -0.62 1.57
N LEU A 116 -18.66 0.63 1.68
CA LEU A 116 -17.30 1.01 2.02
C LEU A 116 -17.31 1.70 3.38
N ALA A 117 -16.59 1.16 4.36
CA ALA A 117 -16.24 1.86 5.58
C ALA A 117 -15.00 2.71 5.35
N PHE A 118 -14.91 3.85 6.03
CA PHE A 118 -13.75 4.72 5.98
C PHE A 118 -13.71 5.61 7.23
N ILE A 119 -12.53 6.13 7.54
CA ILE A 119 -12.34 7.11 8.61
C ILE A 119 -12.55 8.52 8.03
N SER A 120 -13.38 9.31 8.70
CA SER A 120 -13.67 10.70 8.31
C SER A 120 -13.58 11.64 9.49
N THR A 121 -13.02 12.84 9.24
CA THR A 121 -12.97 13.96 10.18
C THR A 121 -13.98 15.05 9.81
N ARG A 122 -15.04 14.73 9.07
CA ARG A 122 -16.07 15.69 8.60
C ARG A 122 -16.97 16.23 9.70
N ASP A 123 -17.02 15.53 10.81
CA ASP A 123 -17.67 15.90 12.07
C ASP A 123 -16.58 16.04 13.15
N SER A 124 -16.92 16.17 14.40
CA SER A 124 -15.97 16.29 15.50
C SER A 124 -15.12 15.00 15.63
N GLY A 125 -13.79 15.12 15.41
CA GLY A 125 -12.84 14.00 15.53
C GLY A 125 -12.91 13.00 14.38
N ALA A 126 -11.96 12.05 14.38
CA ALA A 126 -11.91 10.98 13.42
C ALA A 126 -12.88 9.86 13.82
N GLN A 127 -13.84 9.51 12.96
CA GLN A 127 -14.84 8.49 13.23
C GLN A 127 -15.03 7.59 12.03
N VAL A 128 -15.58 6.38 12.25
CA VAL A 128 -15.95 5.48 11.16
C VAL A 128 -17.26 5.95 10.51
N TRP A 129 -17.23 6.01 9.20
CA TRP A 129 -18.38 6.26 8.35
C TRP A 129 -18.55 5.13 7.35
N VAL A 130 -19.77 4.87 6.92
CA VAL A 130 -20.07 3.89 5.88
C VAL A 130 -20.81 4.54 4.72
N LEU A 131 -20.49 4.10 3.51
CA LEU A 131 -21.05 4.64 2.27
C LEU A 131 -21.47 3.47 1.35
N PRO A 132 -22.73 3.38 0.93
CA PRO A 132 -23.17 2.43 -0.07
C PRO A 132 -22.52 2.73 -1.44
N ILE A 133 -21.96 1.72 -2.11
CA ILE A 133 -21.26 1.90 -3.40
C ILE A 133 -22.25 2.21 -4.55
N ALA A 134 -23.48 1.74 -4.44
CA ALA A 134 -24.54 2.01 -5.42
C ALA A 134 -24.99 3.48 -5.43
N GLY A 135 -24.61 4.26 -4.42
CA GLY A 135 -25.01 5.67 -4.25
C GLY A 135 -25.73 5.88 -2.92
N GLY A 136 -25.87 7.14 -2.52
CA GLY A 136 -26.44 7.57 -1.25
C GLY A 136 -25.46 8.35 -0.41
N ASP A 137 -25.90 8.80 0.78
CA ASP A 137 -25.09 9.58 1.70
C ASP A 137 -24.26 8.69 2.63
N ALA A 138 -23.10 9.19 3.02
CA ALA A 138 -22.30 8.56 4.04
C ALA A 138 -22.94 8.71 5.42
N ARG A 139 -22.95 7.62 6.21
CA ARG A 139 -23.50 7.56 7.56
C ARG A 139 -22.41 7.29 8.58
N LYS A 140 -22.39 8.08 9.67
CA LYS A 140 -21.51 7.86 10.83
C LYS A 140 -21.95 6.60 11.57
N VAL A 141 -20.97 5.74 11.94
CA VAL A 141 -21.25 4.48 12.67
C VAL A 141 -20.51 4.38 14.00
N SER A 142 -19.54 5.25 14.28
CA SER A 142 -18.86 5.29 15.57
C SER A 142 -18.99 6.67 16.23
N SER A 143 -18.89 6.71 17.57
CA SER A 143 -18.86 7.92 18.37
C SER A 143 -17.94 7.71 19.57
N LEU A 144 -16.66 7.38 19.29
CA LEU A 144 -15.64 7.16 20.31
C LEU A 144 -15.04 8.51 20.71
N ALA A 145 -14.79 8.70 22.00
CA ALA A 145 -14.39 9.99 22.58
C ALA A 145 -13.05 10.53 22.00
N ASP A 146 -12.08 9.66 21.87
CA ASP A 146 -10.76 9.98 21.33
C ASP A 146 -10.62 9.62 19.83
N GLY A 147 -11.74 9.38 19.14
CA GLY A 147 -11.77 9.07 17.71
C GLY A 147 -11.63 7.59 17.41
N ALA A 148 -11.55 7.26 16.12
CA ALA A 148 -11.37 5.90 15.62
C ALA A 148 -10.36 5.87 14.48
N SER A 149 -9.62 4.75 14.38
CA SER A 149 -8.71 4.44 13.28
C SER A 149 -8.81 2.95 12.91
N ASP A 150 -8.15 2.57 11.82
CA ASP A 150 -7.89 1.20 11.38
C ASP A 150 -9.14 0.30 11.35
N PRO A 151 -10.19 0.68 10.62
CA PRO A 151 -11.41 -0.08 10.56
C PRO A 151 -11.20 -1.43 9.85
N ILE A 152 -11.66 -2.51 10.46
CA ILE A 152 -11.61 -3.87 9.91
C ILE A 152 -13.02 -4.45 9.98
N TRP A 153 -13.59 -4.84 8.85
CA TRP A 153 -14.89 -5.51 8.84
C TRP A 153 -14.79 -6.90 9.48
N LEU A 154 -15.78 -7.23 10.28
CA LEU A 154 -16.01 -8.62 10.65
C LEU A 154 -16.45 -9.39 9.42
N PRO A 155 -15.97 -10.62 9.17
CA PRO A 155 -16.31 -11.41 7.99
C PRO A 155 -17.81 -11.68 7.81
N ASP A 156 -18.59 -11.69 8.90
CA ASP A 156 -20.06 -11.82 8.89
C ASP A 156 -20.80 -10.51 8.53
N GLY A 157 -20.08 -9.39 8.40
CA GLY A 157 -20.64 -8.08 8.09
C GLY A 157 -21.40 -7.41 9.24
N SER A 158 -21.46 -7.99 10.42
CA SER A 158 -22.25 -7.49 11.57
C SER A 158 -21.66 -6.24 12.21
N GLY A 159 -20.35 -6.04 12.06
CA GLY A 159 -19.63 -4.95 12.72
C GLY A 159 -18.28 -4.68 12.11
N LEU A 160 -17.60 -3.75 12.76
CA LEU A 160 -16.21 -3.36 12.49
C LEU A 160 -15.40 -3.47 13.77
N LEU A 161 -14.17 -3.91 13.65
CA LEU A 161 -13.13 -3.64 14.63
C LEU A 161 -12.50 -2.29 14.32
N VAL A 162 -12.22 -1.51 15.35
CA VAL A 162 -11.58 -0.20 15.24
C VAL A 162 -10.63 0.01 16.40
N VAL A 163 -9.64 0.83 16.21
CA VAL A 163 -8.70 1.23 17.25
C VAL A 163 -9.07 2.62 17.75
N SER A 164 -9.05 2.81 19.08
CA SER A 164 -9.29 4.10 19.72
C SER A 164 -8.46 4.23 20.99
N ASP A 165 -7.99 5.44 21.26
CA ASP A 165 -7.36 5.76 22.52
C ASP A 165 -8.41 5.87 23.63
N ILE A 166 -8.06 5.41 24.83
CA ILE A 166 -8.81 5.65 26.05
C ILE A 166 -7.89 6.23 27.13
N LYS A 167 -8.44 6.96 28.06
CA LYS A 167 -7.71 7.33 29.30
C LYS A 167 -7.73 6.16 30.26
N TRP A 168 -6.55 5.66 30.65
CA TRP A 168 -6.43 4.60 31.63
C TRP A 168 -6.42 5.18 33.06
N PRO A 169 -7.24 4.65 34.00
CA PRO A 169 -7.47 5.26 35.32
C PRO A 169 -6.24 5.62 36.15
N PRO A 170 -5.18 4.77 36.24
CA PRO A 170 -4.02 5.11 37.06
C PRO A 170 -3.26 6.37 36.63
N HIS A 171 -3.33 6.71 35.35
CA HIS A 171 -2.62 7.87 34.76
C HIS A 171 -3.40 9.19 34.93
N GLN A 172 -4.66 9.16 35.38
CA GLN A 172 -5.46 10.37 35.63
C GLN A 172 -4.91 11.23 36.76
N GLU A 173 -4.23 10.61 37.73
CA GLU A 173 -3.62 11.36 38.86
C GLU A 173 -2.50 12.28 38.41
N ILE A 174 -1.72 11.90 37.39
CA ILE A 174 -0.65 12.73 36.84
C ILE A 174 -1.22 13.96 36.11
N ASP A 175 -2.28 13.80 35.36
CA ASP A 175 -2.99 14.90 34.69
C ASP A 175 -3.59 15.88 35.70
N GLN A 176 -4.13 15.41 36.81
CA GLN A 176 -4.69 16.25 37.86
C GLN A 176 -3.61 17.06 38.61
N ARG A 177 -2.44 16.48 38.87
CA ARG A 177 -1.30 17.18 39.44
C ARG A 177 -0.77 18.28 38.53
N ASN A 178 -0.70 18.02 37.22
CA ASN A 178 -0.27 18.99 36.24
C ASN A 178 -1.25 20.19 36.11
N GLY A 179 -2.55 19.95 36.31
CA GLY A 179 -3.58 21.01 36.33
C GLY A 179 -3.59 21.89 37.58
N SER A 180 -2.88 21.51 38.64
CA SER A 180 -2.85 22.24 39.92
C SER A 180 -1.72 23.26 40.02
N TYR A 181 -0.79 23.28 39.09
CA TYR A 181 0.35 24.20 39.10
C TYR A 181 0.12 25.35 38.13
N PRO A 182 0.59 26.60 38.48
CA PRO A 182 0.46 27.77 37.61
C PRO A 182 1.36 27.70 36.34
N THR A 183 2.00 26.58 36.09
CA THR A 183 2.85 26.32 34.94
C THR A 183 2.31 25.16 34.13
N GLU A 184 2.51 25.19 32.80
CA GLU A 184 2.18 24.07 31.90
C GLU A 184 3.21 22.93 31.93
N ALA A 185 4.02 22.85 33.01
CA ALA A 185 5.01 21.79 33.17
C ALA A 185 4.33 20.44 33.32
N ARG A 186 4.80 19.46 32.57
CA ARG A 186 4.35 18.06 32.62
C ARG A 186 5.39 17.23 33.36
N ILE A 187 4.95 16.41 34.28
CA ILE A 187 5.81 15.50 35.03
C ILE A 187 5.51 14.08 34.61
N TRP A 188 6.54 13.37 34.25
CA TRP A 188 6.46 11.97 33.81
C TRP A 188 7.37 11.13 34.69
N THR A 189 6.89 9.98 35.12
CA THR A 189 7.62 9.04 35.95
C THR A 189 8.07 7.80 35.20
N GLU A 190 7.54 7.59 33.99
CA GLU A 190 7.78 6.41 33.15
C GLU A 190 7.94 6.76 31.70
N LEU A 191 8.63 5.91 30.95
CA LEU A 191 8.62 5.84 29.49
C LEU A 191 7.45 4.92 29.05
N MET A 192 6.78 5.09 27.88
CA MET A 192 6.95 6.16 26.91
C MET A 192 5.96 7.29 27.23
N TRP A 193 6.46 8.45 27.64
CA TRP A 193 5.61 9.61 27.88
C TRP A 193 5.14 10.30 26.58
N ARG A 194 5.78 10.04 25.47
CA ARG A 194 5.35 10.48 24.13
C ARG A 194 5.64 9.39 23.09
N HIS A 195 4.90 9.41 22.00
CA HIS A 195 5.17 8.66 20.77
C HIS A 195 5.27 9.67 19.63
N TRP A 196 6.45 9.75 18.99
CA TRP A 196 6.79 10.80 18.01
C TRP A 196 6.57 12.22 18.58
N ASP A 197 5.60 12.96 18.07
CA ASP A 197 5.22 14.32 18.44
C ASP A 197 3.95 14.39 19.31
N ASP A 198 3.34 13.25 19.64
CA ASP A 198 2.15 13.15 20.49
C ASP A 198 2.47 12.68 21.92
N PHE A 199 1.98 13.43 22.92
CA PHE A 199 2.08 13.06 24.31
C PHE A 199 1.01 12.02 24.64
N ARG A 200 1.41 10.88 25.19
CA ARG A 200 0.48 9.79 25.54
C ARG A 200 -0.47 10.15 26.70
N ALA A 201 -0.05 11.02 27.61
CA ALA A 201 -0.88 11.55 28.70
C ALA A 201 -1.74 10.52 29.45
N GLY A 202 -1.17 9.33 29.71
CA GLY A 202 -1.89 8.21 30.32
C GLY A 202 -2.92 7.53 29.46
N LYS A 203 -2.90 7.75 28.14
CA LYS A 203 -3.75 7.05 27.19
C LYS A 203 -3.22 5.66 26.90
N ARG A 204 -4.15 4.74 26.63
CA ARG A 204 -3.89 3.41 26.05
C ARG A 204 -4.70 3.26 24.77
N GLN A 205 -4.13 2.62 23.80
CA GLN A 205 -4.81 2.24 22.58
C GLN A 205 -5.54 0.92 22.80
N HIS A 206 -6.86 0.89 22.53
CA HIS A 206 -7.66 -0.31 22.69
C HIS A 206 -8.38 -0.68 21.37
N LEU A 207 -8.69 -1.97 21.25
CA LEU A 207 -9.49 -2.51 20.15
C LEU A 207 -10.97 -2.51 20.53
N PHE A 208 -11.80 -1.88 19.73
CA PHE A 208 -13.24 -1.82 19.90
C PHE A 208 -13.96 -2.59 18.80
N ARG A 209 -15.06 -3.25 19.18
CA ARG A 209 -16.05 -3.73 18.23
C ARG A 209 -17.17 -2.70 18.13
N VAL A 210 -17.48 -2.25 16.90
CA VAL A 210 -18.55 -1.31 16.61
C VAL A 210 -19.61 -1.98 15.75
N GLY A 211 -20.85 -2.07 16.25
CA GLY A 211 -21.98 -2.59 15.49
C GLY A 211 -22.41 -1.63 14.38
N VAL A 212 -22.38 -2.07 13.12
CA VAL A 212 -22.70 -1.17 11.98
C VAL A 212 -24.15 -0.70 12.01
N ALA A 213 -25.08 -1.55 12.42
CA ALA A 213 -26.50 -1.19 12.51
C ALA A 213 -26.84 -0.32 13.74
N THR A 214 -26.19 -0.60 14.88
CA THR A 214 -26.54 0.00 16.18
C THR A 214 -25.66 1.19 16.56
N GLY A 215 -24.43 1.26 16.04
CA GLY A 215 -23.41 2.21 16.50
C GLY A 215 -22.85 1.90 17.89
N THR A 216 -23.26 0.79 18.51
CA THR A 216 -22.75 0.39 19.83
C THR A 216 -21.30 -0.01 19.75
N ALA A 217 -20.45 0.59 20.58
CA ALA A 217 -19.04 0.27 20.72
C ALA A 217 -18.82 -0.55 22.00
N THR A 218 -18.04 -1.63 21.88
CA THR A 218 -17.61 -2.48 23.01
C THR A 218 -16.10 -2.57 22.98
N ASP A 219 -15.45 -2.25 24.10
CA ASP A 219 -14.02 -2.44 24.31
C ASP A 219 -13.72 -3.95 24.43
N LEU A 220 -12.86 -4.46 23.56
CA LEU A 220 -12.45 -5.87 23.54
C LEU A 220 -11.15 -6.13 24.28
N THR A 221 -10.40 -5.09 24.59
CA THR A 221 -9.05 -5.21 25.19
C THR A 221 -8.87 -4.27 26.37
N PRO A 222 -9.69 -4.40 27.44
CA PRO A 222 -9.66 -3.51 28.60
C PRO A 222 -8.47 -3.84 29.52
N VAL A 223 -7.24 -3.60 29.05
CA VAL A 223 -5.98 -3.87 29.75
C VAL A 223 -5.08 -2.64 29.75
N ASP A 224 -4.15 -2.57 30.74
CA ASP A 224 -3.19 -1.46 30.83
C ASP A 224 -2.02 -1.59 29.84
N HIS A 225 -2.37 -1.83 28.57
CA HIS A 225 -1.42 -1.93 27.48
C HIS A 225 -2.02 -1.33 26.20
N ASP A 226 -1.15 -0.90 25.29
CA ASP A 226 -1.59 -0.52 23.95
C ASP A 226 -1.90 -1.78 23.11
N VAL A 227 -3.14 -1.92 22.65
CA VAL A 227 -3.63 -3.05 21.84
C VAL A 227 -4.40 -2.52 20.61
N PRO A 228 -3.87 -2.69 19.40
CA PRO A 228 -2.55 -3.21 19.06
C PRO A 228 -1.42 -2.33 19.58
N THR A 229 -0.20 -2.86 19.59
CA THR A 229 0.97 -2.12 20.08
C THR A 229 1.27 -0.88 19.23
N ILE A 230 1.81 0.18 19.86
CA ILE A 230 2.32 1.37 19.15
C ILE A 230 3.84 1.32 18.94
N ALA A 231 4.56 0.42 19.64
CA ALA A 231 6.02 0.44 19.72
C ALA A 231 6.70 0.01 18.41
N THR A 232 6.16 -1.00 17.74
CA THR A 232 6.69 -1.58 16.49
C THR A 232 5.59 -1.73 15.44
N SER A 233 4.54 -0.91 15.55
CA SER A 233 3.34 -1.05 14.76
C SER A 233 3.60 -0.93 13.26
N GLY A 234 3.30 -2.03 12.57
CA GLY A 234 3.06 -2.01 11.14
C GLY A 234 1.56 -1.97 10.86
N ASP A 235 1.18 -1.56 9.67
CA ASP A 235 -0.20 -1.72 9.20
C ASP A 235 -0.63 -3.19 9.33
N GLY A 236 -1.66 -3.46 10.15
CA GLY A 236 -2.29 -4.76 10.18
C GLY A 236 -1.94 -5.66 11.38
N ASP A 237 -1.68 -5.10 12.53
CA ASP A 237 -1.46 -5.84 13.78
C ASP A 237 -2.73 -6.44 14.41
N VAL A 238 -3.84 -6.38 13.70
CA VAL A 238 -5.12 -7.02 14.04
C VAL A 238 -5.62 -7.84 12.86
N THR A 239 -6.12 -9.04 13.13
CA THR A 239 -6.79 -9.86 12.13
C THR A 239 -7.95 -10.64 12.73
N VAL A 240 -8.97 -10.93 11.90
CA VAL A 240 -10.12 -11.74 12.26
C VAL A 240 -10.12 -13.00 11.42
N SER A 241 -10.42 -14.14 12.03
CA SER A 241 -10.55 -15.40 11.30
C SER A 241 -11.74 -15.36 10.31
N PRO A 242 -11.68 -16.06 9.17
CA PRO A 242 -12.75 -16.07 8.17
C PRO A 242 -14.12 -16.52 8.72
N ASP A 243 -14.14 -17.30 9.80
CA ASP A 243 -15.37 -17.74 10.49
C ASP A 243 -15.82 -16.78 11.60
N SER A 244 -15.18 -15.62 11.75
CA SER A 244 -15.46 -14.57 12.76
C SER A 244 -15.33 -15.01 14.22
N LYS A 245 -14.67 -16.15 14.50
CA LYS A 245 -14.60 -16.71 15.85
C LYS A 245 -13.34 -16.31 16.62
N ASP A 246 -12.29 -15.95 15.91
CA ASP A 246 -10.97 -15.73 16.51
C ASP A 246 -10.41 -14.38 16.03
N ILE A 247 -9.90 -13.59 16.96
CA ILE A 247 -9.24 -12.31 16.68
C ILE A 247 -7.82 -12.42 17.21
N LEU A 248 -6.82 -12.15 16.38
CA LEU A 248 -5.44 -12.01 16.80
C LEU A 248 -5.02 -10.55 16.78
N VAL A 249 -4.31 -10.14 17.82
CA VAL A 249 -3.73 -8.82 17.97
C VAL A 249 -2.25 -8.92 18.33
N ALA A 250 -1.45 -7.97 17.90
CA ALA A 250 -0.07 -7.82 18.36
C ALA A 250 -0.05 -6.88 19.57
N MET A 251 0.59 -7.29 20.66
CA MET A 251 0.68 -6.53 21.89
C MET A 251 2.08 -6.65 22.49
N HIS A 252 2.59 -5.56 23.01
CA HIS A 252 3.79 -5.52 23.84
C HIS A 252 3.36 -5.55 25.30
N ALA A 253 3.54 -6.70 25.94
CA ALA A 253 3.05 -6.94 27.31
C ALA A 253 4.08 -6.69 28.42
N ASP A 254 5.31 -6.33 28.08
CA ASP A 254 6.34 -6.05 29.07
C ASP A 254 6.07 -4.73 29.80
N THR A 255 6.51 -4.63 31.02
CA THR A 255 6.31 -3.44 31.87
C THR A 255 6.99 -2.18 31.32
N SER A 256 8.03 -2.34 30.53
CA SER A 256 8.74 -1.25 29.86
C SER A 256 8.79 -1.47 28.35
N VAL A 257 7.85 -0.88 27.62
CA VAL A 257 7.81 -0.92 26.16
C VAL A 257 8.96 -0.16 25.48
N ALA A 258 9.70 0.65 26.25
CA ALA A 258 10.81 1.43 25.72
C ALA A 258 12.15 0.68 25.73
N ASP A 259 12.25 -0.44 26.45
CA ASP A 259 13.53 -1.11 26.71
C ASP A 259 13.80 -2.31 25.82
N ASN A 260 12.78 -2.81 25.11
CA ASN A 260 12.91 -3.99 24.27
C ASN A 260 11.92 -3.98 23.08
N THR A 261 12.03 -4.97 22.21
CA THR A 261 11.19 -5.12 21.00
C THR A 261 10.23 -6.32 21.10
N ASN A 262 9.97 -6.83 22.29
CA ASN A 262 9.22 -8.07 22.53
C ASN A 262 7.71 -7.86 22.32
N VAL A 263 7.27 -7.94 21.09
CA VAL A 263 5.85 -7.94 20.72
C VAL A 263 5.41 -9.37 20.46
N ASP A 264 4.30 -9.78 21.06
CA ASP A 264 3.70 -11.10 20.84
C ASP A 264 2.29 -11.00 20.28
N LEU A 265 1.84 -12.11 19.70
CA LEU A 265 0.45 -12.26 19.29
C LEU A 265 -0.40 -12.77 20.45
N TYR A 266 -1.57 -12.16 20.59
CA TYR A 266 -2.60 -12.53 21.54
C TYR A 266 -3.90 -12.84 20.84
N ALA A 267 -4.59 -13.88 21.29
CA ALA A 267 -5.97 -14.13 20.92
C ALA A 267 -6.90 -13.38 21.89
N VAL A 268 -7.88 -12.69 21.33
CA VAL A 268 -8.91 -11.96 22.09
C VAL A 268 -10.03 -12.94 22.44
N ASP A 269 -10.10 -13.34 23.70
CA ASP A 269 -11.10 -14.28 24.23
C ASP A 269 -11.97 -13.56 25.28
N GLY A 270 -12.97 -12.85 24.80
CA GLY A 270 -13.75 -11.93 25.64
C GLY A 270 -12.85 -10.82 26.22
N PRO A 271 -12.92 -10.54 27.53
CA PRO A 271 -12.07 -9.52 28.17
C PRO A 271 -10.64 -10.03 28.46
N VAL A 272 -10.32 -11.28 28.15
CA VAL A 272 -9.04 -11.91 28.43
C VAL A 272 -8.22 -12.00 27.15
N LEU A 273 -6.94 -11.61 27.25
CA LEU A 273 -5.98 -11.78 26.18
C LEU A 273 -5.13 -13.01 26.45
N ARG A 274 -5.21 -13.99 25.56
CA ARG A 274 -4.42 -15.22 25.67
C ARG A 274 -3.21 -15.13 24.74
N ARG A 275 -2.01 -15.16 25.35
CA ARG A 275 -0.75 -15.12 24.61
C ARG A 275 -0.63 -16.34 23.69
N VAL A 276 -0.30 -16.11 22.42
CA VAL A 276 -0.19 -17.14 21.36
C VAL A 276 1.26 -17.39 21.00
N THR A 277 2.08 -16.35 20.88
CA THR A 277 3.51 -16.47 20.58
C THR A 277 4.36 -16.08 21.79
N THR A 278 5.62 -16.54 21.80
CA THR A 278 6.55 -16.35 22.90
C THR A 278 7.98 -16.14 22.42
N SER A 279 8.17 -15.69 21.19
CA SER A 279 9.48 -15.36 20.66
C SER A 279 10.10 -14.20 21.46
N PRO A 280 11.40 -14.17 21.69
CA PRO A 280 12.02 -13.02 22.36
C PRO A 280 12.13 -11.77 21.46
N GLY A 281 11.94 -11.91 20.13
CA GLY A 281 11.86 -10.81 19.19
C GLY A 281 10.40 -10.46 18.86
N ALA A 282 10.20 -9.49 17.97
CA ALA A 282 8.86 -9.03 17.62
C ALA A 282 8.11 -10.03 16.74
N ASP A 283 6.91 -10.42 17.15
CA ASP A 283 5.91 -11.17 16.38
C ASP A 283 4.72 -10.25 16.09
N ASN A 284 4.47 -9.92 14.82
CA ASN A 284 3.47 -8.94 14.41
C ASN A 284 2.80 -9.30 13.07
N THR A 285 1.90 -8.43 12.59
CA THR A 285 1.24 -8.54 11.29
C THR A 285 0.55 -9.89 11.09
N PRO A 286 -0.32 -10.34 12.02
CA PRO A 286 -1.02 -11.63 11.88
C PRO A 286 -2.00 -11.62 10.71
N ARG A 287 -2.17 -12.78 10.04
CA ARG A 287 -3.16 -13.00 8.99
C ARG A 287 -3.66 -14.44 9.05
N TYR A 288 -4.95 -14.63 8.88
CA TYR A 288 -5.53 -15.94 8.64
C TYR A 288 -5.49 -16.32 7.16
N SER A 289 -5.29 -17.61 6.87
CA SER A 289 -5.50 -18.12 5.51
C SER A 289 -7.00 -18.11 5.17
N PRO A 290 -7.38 -17.89 3.89
CA PRO A 290 -8.79 -17.89 3.48
C PRO A 290 -9.56 -19.17 3.78
N ASP A 291 -8.87 -20.33 3.82
CA ASP A 291 -9.47 -21.62 4.18
C ASP A 291 -9.53 -21.87 5.70
N ASN A 292 -9.09 -20.90 6.49
CA ASN A 292 -9.15 -20.94 7.95
C ASN A 292 -8.24 -22.02 8.63
N HIS A 293 -7.31 -22.64 7.88
CA HIS A 293 -6.43 -23.69 8.41
C HIS A 293 -5.12 -23.14 9.00
N TRP A 294 -4.72 -21.93 8.62
CA TRP A 294 -3.46 -21.34 9.03
C TRP A 294 -3.67 -19.95 9.61
N ALA A 295 -2.92 -19.63 10.63
CA ALA A 295 -2.55 -18.27 10.99
C ALA A 295 -1.08 -18.05 10.60
N SER A 296 -0.77 -16.91 10.02
CA SER A 296 0.58 -16.51 9.64
C SER A 296 0.94 -15.19 10.32
N TYR A 297 2.24 -14.93 10.48
CA TYR A 297 2.73 -13.71 11.08
C TYR A 297 4.17 -13.43 10.67
N LEU A 298 4.62 -12.21 10.91
CA LEU A 298 6.01 -11.80 10.74
C LEU A 298 6.72 -11.92 12.09
N SER A 299 7.94 -12.46 12.10
CA SER A 299 8.69 -12.76 13.31
C SER A 299 10.16 -12.37 13.19
N MET A 300 10.66 -11.68 14.19
CA MET A 300 12.08 -11.52 14.48
C MET A 300 12.54 -12.57 15.50
N GLU A 301 13.81 -12.88 15.55
CA GLU A 301 14.34 -13.92 16.45
C GLU A 301 15.00 -13.34 17.71
N ARG A 302 15.67 -12.19 17.57
CA ARG A 302 16.53 -11.64 18.60
C ARG A 302 15.85 -10.52 19.37
N ALA A 303 15.87 -10.64 20.71
CA ALA A 303 15.39 -9.59 21.60
C ALA A 303 16.18 -8.29 21.41
N GLY A 304 15.51 -7.14 21.42
CA GLY A 304 16.11 -5.82 21.38
C GLY A 304 16.87 -5.47 20.09
N PHE A 305 16.65 -6.21 18.99
CA PHE A 305 17.36 -5.99 17.74
C PHE A 305 16.39 -5.69 16.57
N GLU A 306 15.99 -4.44 16.43
CA GLU A 306 15.01 -3.99 15.42
C GLU A 306 15.43 -4.25 13.96
N ALA A 307 16.74 -4.38 13.68
CA ALA A 307 17.25 -4.69 12.36
C ALA A 307 17.37 -6.19 12.08
N ASP A 308 16.73 -7.04 12.89
CA ASP A 308 16.76 -8.48 12.70
C ASP A 308 16.02 -8.91 11.43
N ARG A 309 16.37 -10.10 10.93
CA ARG A 309 15.69 -10.68 9.79
C ARG A 309 14.23 -10.98 10.11
N VAL A 310 13.32 -10.42 9.36
CA VAL A 310 11.89 -10.66 9.49
C VAL A 310 11.50 -11.91 8.71
N ARG A 311 11.03 -12.93 9.42
CA ARG A 311 10.60 -14.24 8.88
C ARG A 311 9.09 -14.26 8.68
N LEU A 312 8.61 -15.03 7.72
CA LEU A 312 7.20 -15.39 7.59
C LEU A 312 6.96 -16.72 8.29
N MET A 313 6.22 -16.68 9.39
CA MET A 313 5.85 -17.84 10.18
C MET A 313 4.43 -18.31 9.89
N LEU A 314 4.20 -19.62 9.96
CA LEU A 314 2.90 -20.26 9.77
C LEU A 314 2.57 -21.12 10.99
N MET A 315 1.42 -20.90 11.60
CA MET A 315 0.86 -21.72 12.67
C MET A 315 -0.37 -22.44 12.15
N ARG A 316 -0.55 -23.73 12.53
CA ARG A 316 -1.83 -24.41 12.29
C ARG A 316 -2.89 -23.92 13.25
N ARG A 317 -4.10 -23.81 12.75
CA ARG A 317 -5.27 -23.56 13.56
C ARG A 317 -5.97 -24.88 13.82
N ASN A 318 -6.02 -25.30 15.10
CA ASN A 318 -6.63 -26.55 15.54
C ASN A 318 -7.95 -26.23 16.27
N ASP A 319 -9.03 -26.93 15.92
CA ASP A 319 -10.37 -26.81 16.55
C ASP A 319 -10.89 -25.37 16.70
N GLY A 320 -10.53 -24.50 15.73
CA GLY A 320 -10.90 -23.10 15.77
C GLY A 320 -10.03 -22.22 16.67
N MET A 321 -8.99 -22.75 17.28
CA MET A 321 -8.04 -22.01 18.13
C MET A 321 -6.67 -21.96 17.47
N THR A 322 -6.02 -20.81 17.59
CA THR A 322 -4.63 -20.62 17.16
C THR A 322 -3.70 -20.90 18.34
N GLU A 323 -2.83 -21.88 18.18
CA GLU A 323 -1.79 -22.21 19.15
C GLU A 323 -0.41 -21.95 18.57
N GLY A 324 0.44 -21.22 19.31
CA GLY A 324 1.77 -20.84 18.86
C GLY A 324 2.80 -21.98 18.83
N ALA A 325 2.50 -23.10 19.46
CA ALA A 325 3.38 -24.26 19.45
C ALA A 325 3.51 -24.83 18.03
N ASN A 326 4.76 -25.05 17.56
CA ASN A 326 5.08 -25.63 16.25
C ASN A 326 4.87 -24.70 15.04
N ALA A 327 5.14 -23.41 15.17
CA ALA A 327 5.18 -22.52 14.02
C ALA A 327 6.29 -22.91 13.02
N ILE A 328 5.98 -22.85 11.73
CA ILE A 328 6.88 -23.22 10.64
C ILE A 328 7.44 -21.94 10.01
N ASP A 329 8.77 -21.82 9.90
CA ASP A 329 9.41 -20.72 9.14
C ASP A 329 9.28 -21.02 7.62
N ALA A 330 8.31 -20.36 6.96
CA ALA A 330 8.12 -20.47 5.50
C ALA A 330 9.26 -19.82 4.70
N THR A 331 10.13 -19.07 5.39
CA THR A 331 11.30 -18.38 4.82
C THR A 331 12.64 -18.99 5.28
N ALA A 332 12.63 -20.18 5.85
CA ALA A 332 13.83 -20.88 6.30
C ALA A 332 14.91 -20.94 5.22
N GLY A 333 16.16 -20.68 5.60
CA GLY A 333 17.30 -20.61 4.68
C GLY A 333 17.31 -19.39 3.74
N TRP A 334 16.47 -18.40 3.98
CA TRP A 334 16.49 -17.13 3.25
C TRP A 334 17.17 -16.04 4.10
N SER A 335 18.02 -15.22 3.49
CA SER A 335 18.70 -14.11 4.16
C SER A 335 17.96 -12.78 4.07
N LEU A 336 16.83 -12.76 3.36
CA LEU A 336 16.04 -11.54 3.13
C LEU A 336 14.89 -11.44 4.13
N SER A 337 14.49 -10.21 4.44
CA SER A 337 13.34 -9.89 5.30
C SER A 337 12.06 -9.75 4.48
N VAL A 338 10.95 -10.22 5.05
CA VAL A 338 9.61 -9.98 4.53
C VAL A 338 9.05 -8.71 5.16
N GLY A 339 8.73 -7.69 4.34
CA GLY A 339 8.17 -6.42 4.83
C GLY A 339 6.64 -6.46 4.97
N SER A 340 5.95 -7.15 4.07
CA SER A 340 4.49 -7.35 4.13
C SER A 340 4.09 -8.54 3.27
N TYR A 341 2.85 -9.03 3.44
CA TYR A 341 2.40 -10.17 2.66
C TYR A 341 0.87 -10.26 2.55
N SER A 342 0.40 -11.07 1.59
CA SER A 342 -1.02 -11.38 1.38
C SER A 342 -1.21 -12.82 0.92
N TRP A 343 -2.20 -13.50 1.49
CA TRP A 343 -2.56 -14.86 1.09
C TRP A 343 -3.18 -14.92 -0.30
N CYS A 344 -2.91 -16.00 -1.02
CA CYS A 344 -3.69 -16.35 -2.21
C CYS A 344 -5.11 -16.80 -1.78
N PRO A 345 -6.15 -16.51 -2.58
CA PRO A 345 -7.53 -16.89 -2.22
C PRO A 345 -7.74 -18.40 -2.00
N ASN A 346 -6.89 -19.23 -2.57
CA ASN A 346 -6.95 -20.69 -2.42
C ASN A 346 -6.07 -21.24 -1.29
N SER A 347 -5.49 -20.37 -0.46
CA SER A 347 -4.58 -20.70 0.67
C SER A 347 -3.33 -21.52 0.29
N LYS A 348 -3.01 -21.66 -1.01
CA LYS A 348 -1.86 -22.45 -1.47
C LYS A 348 -0.62 -21.62 -1.77
N CYS A 349 -0.66 -20.32 -1.54
CA CYS A 349 0.48 -19.44 -1.66
C CYS A 349 0.29 -18.16 -0.87
N VAL A 350 1.42 -17.47 -0.67
CA VAL A 350 1.51 -16.10 -0.15
C VAL A 350 2.28 -15.26 -1.14
N TYR A 351 1.84 -14.05 -1.40
CA TYR A 351 2.63 -13.02 -2.06
C TYR A 351 3.27 -12.14 -0.99
N ALA A 352 4.60 -12.08 -0.99
CA ALA A 352 5.40 -11.37 -0.01
C ALA A 352 6.16 -10.22 -0.68
N VAL A 353 6.15 -9.06 -0.06
CA VAL A 353 7.02 -7.93 -0.42
C VAL A 353 8.34 -8.10 0.32
N VAL A 354 9.44 -8.04 -0.43
CA VAL A 354 10.77 -8.34 0.10
C VAL A 354 11.77 -7.34 -0.45
N GLU A 355 12.49 -6.69 0.45
CA GLU A 355 13.58 -5.81 0.07
C GLU A 355 14.79 -6.63 -0.42
N GLU A 356 15.20 -6.35 -1.65
CA GLU A 356 16.39 -6.96 -2.24
C GLU A 356 17.11 -5.99 -3.16
N ARG A 357 18.34 -5.64 -2.81
CA ARG A 357 19.23 -4.74 -3.59
C ARG A 357 18.59 -3.38 -3.89
N GLY A 358 18.00 -2.76 -2.86
CA GLY A 358 17.36 -1.44 -2.96
C GLY A 358 16.07 -1.43 -3.78
N ARG A 359 15.34 -2.56 -3.82
CA ARG A 359 14.03 -2.70 -4.46
C ARG A 359 13.13 -3.56 -3.62
N ASP A 360 11.87 -3.18 -3.51
CA ASP A 360 10.85 -4.00 -2.88
C ASP A 360 10.21 -4.88 -3.93
N LYS A 361 10.71 -6.11 -4.04
CA LYS A 361 10.21 -7.10 -5.00
C LYS A 361 9.00 -7.83 -4.44
N ILE A 362 8.10 -8.29 -5.32
CA ILE A 362 7.02 -9.19 -4.93
C ILE A 362 7.44 -10.62 -5.27
N TYR A 363 7.49 -11.45 -4.25
CA TYR A 363 7.72 -12.88 -4.36
C TYR A 363 6.43 -13.64 -4.15
N ARG A 364 6.28 -14.76 -4.85
CA ARG A 364 5.29 -15.79 -4.53
C ARG A 364 5.99 -16.90 -3.76
N ILE A 365 5.41 -17.30 -2.64
CA ILE A 365 5.84 -18.42 -1.80
C ILE A 365 4.73 -19.46 -1.84
N ASP A 366 4.99 -20.63 -2.39
CA ASP A 366 4.02 -21.74 -2.49
C ASP A 366 3.90 -22.48 -1.15
N ILE A 367 2.69 -22.81 -0.72
CA ILE A 367 2.40 -23.53 0.52
C ILE A 367 1.87 -24.93 0.16
N PRO A 368 2.38 -26.02 0.74
CA PRO A 368 3.37 -26.11 1.83
C PRO A 368 4.82 -26.31 1.36
N SER A 369 5.11 -26.21 0.06
CA SER A 369 6.46 -26.53 -0.45
C SER A 369 7.52 -25.46 -0.17
N PHE A 370 7.10 -24.24 0.20
CA PHE A 370 7.92 -23.05 0.44
C PHE A 370 8.82 -22.66 -0.74
N ARG A 371 8.46 -23.14 -1.95
CA ARG A 371 9.15 -22.75 -3.19
C ARG A 371 8.87 -21.27 -3.47
N ARG A 372 9.92 -20.53 -3.77
CA ARG A 372 9.90 -19.07 -3.97
C ARG A 372 10.12 -18.70 -5.42
N SER A 373 9.40 -17.72 -5.92
CA SER A 373 9.59 -17.18 -7.27
C SER A 373 9.31 -15.69 -7.30
N VAL A 374 10.14 -14.92 -8.01
CA VAL A 374 9.93 -13.49 -8.20
C VAL A 374 8.80 -13.26 -9.19
N VAL A 375 7.82 -12.44 -8.82
CA VAL A 375 6.68 -12.05 -9.65
C VAL A 375 6.85 -10.63 -10.17
N VAL A 376 7.27 -9.70 -9.30
CA VAL A 376 7.60 -8.32 -9.65
C VAL A 376 9.01 -8.02 -9.18
N SER A 377 9.90 -7.60 -10.10
CA SER A 377 11.33 -7.43 -9.82
C SER A 377 11.81 -5.98 -9.87
N SER A 378 10.95 -5.04 -10.24
CA SER A 378 11.31 -3.62 -10.45
C SER A 378 10.59 -2.70 -9.48
N GLY A 379 11.21 -1.55 -9.18
CA GLY A 379 10.64 -0.50 -8.35
C GLY A 379 10.58 -0.84 -6.87
N VAL A 380 9.87 0.00 -6.14
CA VAL A 380 9.42 -0.19 -4.76
C VAL A 380 7.96 -0.55 -4.82
N ASN A 381 7.59 -1.70 -4.29
CA ASN A 381 6.23 -2.22 -4.32
C ASN A 381 5.73 -2.42 -2.90
N THR A 382 4.51 -1.97 -2.60
CA THR A 382 3.91 -2.09 -1.27
C THR A 382 2.42 -2.46 -1.37
N SER A 383 1.79 -2.80 -0.26
CA SER A 383 0.34 -3.05 -0.15
C SER A 383 -0.18 -4.08 -1.16
N VAL A 384 0.53 -5.19 -1.33
CA VAL A 384 0.14 -6.24 -2.27
C VAL A 384 -1.16 -6.92 -1.84
N GLN A 385 -2.09 -7.05 -2.78
CA GLN A 385 -3.35 -7.78 -2.62
C GLN A 385 -3.58 -8.70 -3.81
N VAL A 386 -4.30 -9.79 -3.57
CA VAL A 386 -4.59 -10.82 -4.58
C VAL A 386 -6.07 -10.84 -4.87
N ALA A 387 -6.44 -10.73 -6.13
CA ALA A 387 -7.83 -10.82 -6.54
C ALA A 387 -8.40 -12.26 -6.36
N PRO A 388 -9.73 -12.42 -6.26
CA PRO A 388 -10.38 -13.71 -6.10
C PRO A 388 -10.04 -14.74 -7.19
N ASP A 389 -9.60 -14.27 -8.37
CA ASP A 389 -9.12 -15.14 -9.46
C ASP A 389 -7.75 -15.80 -9.16
N GLY A 390 -7.09 -15.42 -8.07
CA GLY A 390 -5.77 -15.92 -7.65
C GLY A 390 -4.62 -15.55 -8.59
N ARG A 391 -4.84 -14.68 -9.57
CA ARG A 391 -3.88 -14.33 -10.63
C ARG A 391 -3.63 -12.84 -10.77
N THR A 392 -4.63 -12.02 -10.52
CA THR A 392 -4.53 -10.57 -10.58
C THR A 392 -4.00 -10.04 -9.26
N LEU A 393 -2.91 -9.28 -9.32
CA LEU A 393 -2.34 -8.58 -8.17
C LEU A 393 -2.71 -7.11 -8.24
N VAL A 394 -2.95 -6.51 -7.09
CA VAL A 394 -3.05 -5.07 -6.89
C VAL A 394 -1.99 -4.65 -5.90
N TYR A 395 -1.23 -3.61 -6.21
CA TYR A 395 -0.19 -3.10 -5.32
C TYR A 395 0.12 -1.63 -5.64
N LEU A 396 0.77 -0.95 -4.72
CA LEU A 396 1.38 0.34 -5.00
C LEU A 396 2.74 0.11 -5.64
N HIS A 397 3.03 0.85 -6.70
CA HIS A 397 4.31 0.81 -7.40
C HIS A 397 4.91 2.20 -7.50
N GLN A 398 6.16 2.34 -7.11
CA GLN A 398 6.93 3.58 -7.15
C GLN A 398 8.28 3.35 -7.82
N THR A 399 8.82 4.39 -8.46
CA THR A 399 10.18 4.39 -9.00
C THR A 399 10.87 5.72 -8.64
N ASN A 400 12.17 5.83 -8.91
CA ASN A 400 12.91 7.08 -8.67
C ASN A 400 12.40 8.29 -9.50
N THR A 401 11.56 8.04 -10.50
CA THR A 401 11.04 9.07 -11.42
C THR A 401 9.50 9.15 -11.44
N GLN A 402 8.83 8.34 -10.62
CA GLN A 402 7.38 8.28 -10.55
C GLN A 402 6.94 8.07 -9.10
N PRO A 403 5.99 8.87 -8.59
CA PRO A 403 5.39 8.65 -7.28
C PRO A 403 4.63 7.32 -7.25
N ALA A 404 4.22 6.90 -6.06
CA ALA A 404 3.42 5.71 -5.88
C ALA A 404 2.08 5.80 -6.63
N GLU A 405 1.77 4.76 -7.40
CA GLU A 405 0.51 4.61 -8.14
C GLU A 405 -0.08 3.22 -7.89
N VAL A 406 -1.39 3.08 -7.99
CA VAL A 406 -2.05 1.76 -7.95
C VAL A 406 -1.76 1.01 -9.26
N TRP A 407 -1.15 -0.15 -9.15
CA TRP A 407 -0.81 -1.02 -10.27
C TRP A 407 -1.62 -2.31 -10.27
N VAL A 408 -2.10 -2.67 -11.47
CA VAL A 408 -2.74 -3.95 -11.74
C VAL A 408 -2.07 -4.54 -12.99
N PRO A 409 -1.15 -5.51 -12.86
CA PRO A 409 -0.52 -6.14 -14.01
C PRO A 409 -1.57 -6.96 -14.76
N ARG A 410 -1.81 -6.64 -16.02
CA ARG A 410 -2.68 -7.43 -16.90
C ARG A 410 -1.91 -8.60 -17.49
N SER A 411 -2.47 -9.80 -17.42
CA SER A 411 -1.99 -10.95 -18.19
C SER A 411 -2.03 -10.63 -19.70
N ARG A 412 -1.12 -11.23 -20.48
CA ARG A 412 -0.73 -10.91 -21.87
C ARG A 412 -1.84 -10.83 -22.95
N ARG A 413 -3.11 -10.59 -22.66
CA ARG A 413 -4.20 -10.59 -23.66
C ARG A 413 -5.09 -9.35 -23.70
N SER A 414 -4.66 -8.18 -23.30
CA SER A 414 -5.43 -6.98 -23.60
C SER A 414 -4.56 -5.82 -24.09
N ILE A 415 -4.81 -5.45 -25.32
CA ILE A 415 -4.24 -4.30 -26.01
C ILE A 415 -4.79 -3.05 -25.33
N CYS A 416 -3.96 -2.35 -24.57
CA CYS A 416 -4.30 -1.01 -24.08
C CYS A 416 -4.24 -0.04 -25.28
N ARG A 417 -5.39 0.33 -25.85
CA ARG A 417 -5.45 1.41 -26.85
C ARG A 417 -5.15 2.72 -26.12
N ARG A 418 -4.04 3.31 -26.46
CA ARG A 418 -3.66 4.67 -26.08
C ARG A 418 -4.74 5.64 -26.56
N SER A 419 -5.56 6.18 -25.67
CA SER A 419 -6.40 7.33 -25.98
C SER A 419 -5.48 8.53 -26.17
N LYS A 420 -5.29 8.94 -27.43
CA LYS A 420 -4.72 10.25 -27.75
C LYS A 420 -5.86 11.24 -27.55
N ASN A 421 -5.84 12.01 -26.47
CA ASN A 421 -6.31 13.41 -26.41
C ASN A 421 -6.51 13.84 -24.94
N SER A 422 -5.79 14.81 -24.61
CA SER A 422 -5.97 15.93 -23.70
C SER A 422 -4.78 16.16 -22.76
N ALA A 423 -4.01 17.14 -23.13
CA ALA A 423 -3.15 17.88 -22.23
C ALA A 423 -4.06 18.65 -21.26
N SER A 424 -3.78 18.54 -19.99
CA SER A 424 -4.27 19.25 -18.80
C SER A 424 -5.09 18.38 -17.85
N SER A 425 -4.57 18.30 -16.65
CA SER A 425 -5.02 17.67 -15.40
C SER A 425 -4.29 16.38 -15.06
N ALA A 426 -3.70 16.36 -13.88
CA ALA A 426 -2.99 15.24 -13.30
C ALA A 426 -3.86 13.98 -13.36
N ARG A 427 -3.49 13.04 -14.22
CA ARG A 427 -4.16 11.76 -14.35
C ARG A 427 -3.52 10.78 -13.41
N TRP A 428 -4.17 10.49 -12.34
CA TRP A 428 -3.94 9.31 -11.52
C TRP A 428 -4.59 8.12 -12.25
N ALA A 429 -3.80 7.31 -12.90
CA ALA A 429 -4.30 6.18 -13.68
C ALA A 429 -3.62 4.89 -13.25
N ILE A 430 -4.39 3.81 -13.19
CA ILE A 430 -3.83 2.45 -13.22
C ILE A 430 -3.01 2.31 -14.49
N ARG A 431 -1.71 2.03 -14.36
CA ARG A 431 -0.85 1.68 -15.50
C ARG A 431 -0.83 0.18 -15.72
N CYS A 432 -1.05 -0.20 -16.98
CA CYS A 432 -0.91 -1.58 -17.43
C CYS A 432 0.51 -1.80 -17.96
N SER A 433 1.30 -2.70 -17.38
CA SER A 433 2.61 -3.07 -17.89
C SER A 433 2.49 -4.21 -18.92
N GLY A 434 2.67 -3.88 -20.20
CA GLY A 434 2.90 -4.87 -21.25
C GLY A 434 4.40 -5.14 -21.39
N GLY A 435 4.87 -6.33 -20.97
CA GLY A 435 6.27 -6.71 -21.15
C GLY A 435 6.63 -6.83 -22.63
N ARG A 436 7.52 -5.98 -23.13
CA ARG A 436 8.19 -6.18 -24.43
C ARG A 436 9.13 -7.37 -24.29
N ARG A 437 8.90 -8.43 -25.07
CA ARG A 437 9.97 -9.39 -25.36
C ARG A 437 11.03 -8.67 -26.20
N SER A 438 12.23 -8.46 -25.66
CA SER A 438 13.40 -8.21 -26.51
C SER A 438 13.62 -9.45 -27.39
N ARG A 439 13.48 -9.28 -28.71
CA ARG A 439 14.01 -10.26 -29.66
C ARG A 439 15.53 -10.31 -29.43
N ARG A 440 16.05 -11.44 -28.97
CA ARG A 440 17.47 -11.72 -29.05
C ARG A 440 17.84 -11.71 -30.52
N ALA A 441 18.67 -10.76 -30.91
CA ALA A 441 19.42 -10.84 -32.17
C ALA A 441 20.36 -12.03 -32.03
N SER A 442 20.20 -13.01 -32.90
CA SER A 442 21.13 -14.10 -33.09
C SER A 442 22.41 -13.53 -33.69
N THR A 443 23.47 -13.46 -32.90
CA THR A 443 24.85 -13.25 -33.39
C THR A 443 25.31 -14.53 -34.11
N PRO A 444 25.95 -14.45 -35.31
CA PRO A 444 26.51 -15.61 -35.95
C PRO A 444 27.72 -16.13 -35.17
N ARG A 445 27.77 -17.44 -34.91
CA ARG A 445 28.94 -18.15 -34.43
C ARG A 445 30.05 -18.03 -35.43
N ALA A 446 31.19 -17.40 -35.07
CA ALA A 446 32.44 -17.56 -35.78
C ALA A 446 33.10 -18.87 -35.34
N ASP A 447 33.25 -19.79 -36.27
CA ASP A 447 34.10 -20.98 -36.14
C ASP A 447 35.53 -20.56 -36.05
N ILE A 448 36.18 -20.82 -34.91
CA ILE A 448 37.65 -20.80 -34.82
C ILE A 448 38.10 -22.27 -34.82
N ARG A 449 38.58 -22.72 -35.97
CA ARG A 449 39.35 -23.98 -36.06
C ARG A 449 40.73 -23.77 -35.40
N SER A 450 41.03 -24.63 -34.47
CA SER A 450 42.37 -24.85 -33.96
C SER A 450 43.23 -25.55 -34.99
N SER A 451 44.42 -25.04 -35.27
CA SER A 451 45.53 -25.78 -35.86
C SER A 451 46.76 -25.54 -35.03
N THR A 452 47.30 -26.64 -34.61
CA THR A 452 48.58 -26.98 -33.94
C THR A 452 48.67 -26.63 -32.47
#